data_67b33e2e7d27139e93cf3127783b9a37
#
_entry.id   67b33e2e7d27139e93cf3127783b9a37
#
_cell.length_a   1.000
_cell.length_b   1.000
_cell.length_c   1.000
_cell.angle_alpha   90.00
_cell.angle_beta   90.00
_cell.angle_gamma   90.00
#
_symmetry.space_group_name_H-M   'P 1'
#
loop_
_entity.id
_entity.type
_entity.pdbx_description
1 polymer ?
#
loop_
_entity_poly.entity_id
_entity_poly.type
_entity_poly.pdbx_seq_one_letter_code
_entity_poly.pdbx_strand_id
1 'polypeptide(L)'
;DLCRCLSLLLVVCTQSVEEFTAPVSGEYKLECWGASGHNRFAEETALPGLGGYAAASYQIKTNHIIYICVGGYANGYNNKCDYTGGGLGGGATSITIEIGAELKELSNKQDNKDNKDKVLLVAGGGGGIERPGKAGSGGRLEGLDGVSTWDVVQAYGTGGTQNAGGLNNQGNALYPIYLEYKACFGAGGIAAQNTGTSTNPHMDFGAQGGGGWYGGGGTGLAGAAGGGSSYGKTSLLVKDSFVTIDGDHEMPSPYGGTETGHSGHGACVISWFLKQ
;
A
#
# COMPACT_ATOMS: atom_id res chain seq x y z
N ASP A 1 -33.90 -20.59 -16.76
CA ASP A 1 -32.91 -19.90 -15.88
C ASP A 1 -31.56 -20.59 -16.05
N LEU A 2 -30.64 -19.96 -16.80
CA LEU A 2 -29.27 -20.42 -16.90
C LEU A 2 -28.62 -20.31 -15.49
N CYS A 3 -28.26 -21.44 -14.92
CA CYS A 3 -27.52 -21.48 -13.65
C CYS A 3 -26.15 -20.81 -13.87
N ARG A 4 -25.96 -19.59 -13.32
CA ARG A 4 -24.68 -18.91 -13.36
C ARG A 4 -23.83 -19.42 -12.19
N CYS A 5 -22.76 -20.11 -12.49
CA CYS A 5 -21.80 -20.52 -11.46
C CYS A 5 -20.82 -19.37 -11.20
N LEU A 6 -20.75 -18.89 -9.94
CA LEU A 6 -19.75 -17.92 -9.51
C LEU A 6 -18.41 -18.65 -9.35
N SER A 7 -17.40 -18.18 -10.07
CA SER A 7 -16.01 -18.62 -9.90
C SER A 7 -15.24 -17.55 -9.13
N LEU A 8 -14.30 -17.96 -8.30
CA LEU A 8 -13.51 -17.09 -7.44
C LEU A 8 -12.07 -17.57 -7.41
N LEU A 9 -11.13 -16.64 -7.52
CA LEU A 9 -9.71 -16.82 -7.30
C LEU A 9 -9.25 -15.88 -6.19
N LEU A 10 -8.65 -16.43 -5.13
CA LEU A 10 -7.93 -15.68 -4.11
C LEU A 10 -6.44 -15.75 -4.40
N VAL A 11 -5.77 -14.60 -4.49
CA VAL A 11 -4.32 -14.45 -4.62
C VAL A 11 -3.77 -13.85 -3.33
N VAL A 12 -2.79 -14.53 -2.75
CA VAL A 12 -2.07 -14.10 -1.54
C VAL A 12 -0.67 -13.61 -1.88
N CYS A 13 0.01 -12.97 -0.94
CA CYS A 13 1.36 -12.44 -1.15
C CYS A 13 2.39 -13.58 -1.30
N THR A 14 2.95 -13.73 -2.49
CA THR A 14 4.03 -14.65 -2.84
C THR A 14 5.38 -13.92 -2.99
N GLN A 15 5.38 -12.59 -2.86
CA GLN A 15 6.52 -11.71 -3.18
C GLN A 15 6.96 -11.81 -4.64
N SER A 16 6.03 -12.15 -5.51
CA SER A 16 6.19 -12.20 -6.96
C SER A 16 4.97 -11.62 -7.66
N VAL A 17 5.13 -11.30 -8.93
CA VAL A 17 4.01 -10.94 -9.80
C VAL A 17 3.27 -12.20 -10.18
N GLU A 18 1.96 -12.22 -9.92
CA GLU A 18 1.08 -13.32 -10.32
C GLU A 18 0.34 -12.95 -11.61
N GLU A 19 0.14 -13.93 -12.49
CA GLU A 19 -0.60 -13.78 -13.73
C GLU A 19 -1.98 -14.45 -13.61
N PHE A 20 -3.01 -13.71 -14.00
CA PHE A 20 -4.34 -14.27 -14.19
C PHE A 20 -4.73 -14.20 -15.65
N THR A 21 -4.94 -15.37 -16.26
CA THR A 21 -5.47 -15.50 -17.62
C THR A 21 -6.98 -15.71 -17.57
N ALA A 22 -7.76 -14.80 -18.16
CA ALA A 22 -9.21 -14.88 -18.16
C ALA A 22 -9.72 -16.11 -18.95
N PRO A 23 -10.45 -17.05 -18.31
CA PRO A 23 -10.93 -18.25 -18.96
C PRO A 23 -12.09 -17.99 -19.95
N VAL A 24 -12.84 -16.92 -19.74
CA VAL A 24 -13.99 -16.53 -20.58
C VAL A 24 -14.04 -15.01 -20.73
N SER A 25 -14.66 -14.53 -21.81
CA SER A 25 -14.96 -13.10 -21.94
C SER A 25 -16.14 -12.72 -21.04
N GLY A 26 -16.03 -11.62 -20.31
CA GLY A 26 -17.10 -11.16 -19.43
C GLY A 26 -16.66 -10.07 -18.47
N GLU A 27 -17.57 -9.75 -17.56
CA GLU A 27 -17.31 -8.85 -16.47
C GLU A 27 -16.72 -9.61 -15.29
N TYR A 28 -15.61 -9.09 -14.79
CA TYR A 28 -14.85 -9.59 -13.64
C TYR A 28 -14.90 -8.55 -12.53
N LYS A 29 -15.26 -8.97 -11.33
CA LYS A 29 -15.07 -8.14 -10.14
C LYS A 29 -13.65 -8.34 -9.63
N LEU A 30 -12.92 -7.26 -9.48
CA LEU A 30 -11.55 -7.19 -8.98
C LEU A 30 -11.58 -6.54 -7.61
N GLU A 31 -11.01 -7.18 -6.60
CA GLU A 31 -10.98 -6.70 -5.22
C GLU A 31 -9.56 -6.80 -4.71
N CYS A 32 -9.04 -5.71 -4.13
CA CYS A 32 -7.69 -5.61 -3.60
C CYS A 32 -7.72 -5.11 -2.17
N TRP A 33 -6.87 -5.69 -1.32
CA TRP A 33 -6.57 -5.25 0.05
C TRP A 33 -5.10 -4.95 0.16
N GLY A 34 -4.73 -3.75 0.62
CA GLY A 34 -3.34 -3.42 0.92
C GLY A 34 -2.84 -4.16 2.16
N ALA A 35 -1.54 -4.30 2.33
CA ALA A 35 -0.95 -4.87 3.53
C ALA A 35 -0.97 -3.86 4.69
N SER A 36 -1.01 -4.34 5.94
CA SER A 36 -0.81 -3.49 7.11
C SER A 36 0.66 -3.10 7.29
N GLY A 37 0.89 -1.99 7.99
CA GLY A 37 2.20 -1.62 8.48
C GLY A 37 2.68 -2.52 9.63
N HIS A 38 3.95 -2.36 10.00
CA HIS A 38 4.62 -3.13 11.03
C HIS A 38 4.92 -2.27 12.27
N ASN A 39 4.68 -2.83 13.46
CA ASN A 39 5.09 -2.26 14.74
C ASN A 39 6.45 -2.83 15.12
N ARG A 40 7.52 -2.02 14.99
CA ARG A 40 8.91 -2.47 15.18
C ARG A 40 9.17 -3.08 16.56
N PHE A 41 8.65 -2.46 17.61
CA PHE A 41 8.96 -2.84 18.99
C PHE A 41 7.84 -3.64 19.66
N ALA A 42 6.76 -3.95 18.95
CA ALA A 42 5.57 -4.63 19.48
C ALA A 42 4.99 -3.95 20.73
N GLU A 43 5.13 -2.63 20.84
CA GLU A 43 4.53 -1.86 21.93
C GLU A 43 2.99 -1.84 21.76
N GLU A 44 2.24 -2.13 22.81
CA GLU A 44 0.77 -2.20 22.76
C GLU A 44 0.11 -0.85 22.39
N THR A 45 0.76 0.25 22.74
CA THR A 45 0.28 1.61 22.45
C THR A 45 0.72 2.13 21.06
N ALA A 46 1.47 1.35 20.32
CA ALA A 46 1.92 1.66 18.97
C ALA A 46 1.10 0.87 17.95
N LEU A 47 0.11 1.52 17.35
CA LEU A 47 -0.83 0.89 16.41
C LEU A 47 -0.37 1.12 14.97
N PRO A 48 0.04 0.06 14.24
CA PRO A 48 0.39 0.20 12.83
C PRO A 48 -0.86 0.52 12.00
N GLY A 49 -0.67 1.19 10.87
CA GLY A 49 -1.74 1.43 9.90
C GLY A 49 -2.22 0.13 9.28
N LEU A 50 -3.52 -0.01 9.10
CA LEU A 50 -4.13 -1.16 8.42
C LEU A 50 -4.20 -0.91 6.91
N GLY A 51 -4.26 -2.00 6.12
CA GLY A 51 -4.46 -1.92 4.68
C GLY A 51 -5.84 -1.41 4.30
N GLY A 52 -5.92 -0.60 3.25
CA GLY A 52 -7.18 -0.17 2.65
C GLY A 52 -7.72 -1.19 1.65
N TYR A 53 -8.94 -0.95 1.18
CA TYR A 53 -9.65 -1.76 0.19
C TYR A 53 -9.97 -0.95 -1.07
N ALA A 54 -9.81 -1.58 -2.22
CA ALA A 54 -10.24 -1.05 -3.51
C ALA A 54 -10.90 -2.16 -4.34
N ALA A 55 -12.04 -1.87 -4.95
CA ALA A 55 -12.73 -2.80 -5.83
C ALA A 55 -13.28 -2.11 -7.06
N ALA A 56 -13.38 -2.88 -8.16
CA ALA A 56 -14.03 -2.42 -9.38
C ALA A 56 -14.40 -3.61 -10.26
N SER A 57 -15.33 -3.39 -11.20
CA SER A 57 -15.59 -4.32 -12.31
C SER A 57 -14.78 -3.93 -13.55
N TYR A 58 -14.28 -4.93 -14.27
CA TYR A 58 -13.53 -4.76 -15.50
C TYR A 58 -13.97 -5.80 -16.56
N GLN A 59 -14.11 -5.36 -17.81
CA GLN A 59 -14.43 -6.24 -18.92
C GLN A 59 -13.17 -6.89 -19.47
N ILE A 60 -13.04 -8.21 -19.32
CA ILE A 60 -11.89 -8.95 -19.80
C ILE A 60 -12.30 -9.90 -20.92
N LYS A 61 -11.49 -9.98 -21.97
CA LYS A 61 -11.68 -10.95 -23.06
C LYS A 61 -10.99 -12.27 -22.69
N THR A 62 -11.52 -13.37 -23.19
CA THR A 62 -10.88 -14.71 -23.06
C THR A 62 -9.41 -14.65 -23.45
N ASN A 63 -8.57 -15.32 -22.67
CA ASN A 63 -7.12 -15.39 -22.83
C ASN A 63 -6.36 -14.05 -22.62
N HIS A 64 -7.02 -12.96 -22.25
CA HIS A 64 -6.31 -11.77 -21.77
C HIS A 64 -5.70 -12.02 -20.40
N ILE A 65 -4.50 -11.49 -20.21
CA ILE A 65 -3.73 -11.60 -18.97
C ILE A 65 -3.81 -10.27 -18.23
N ILE A 66 -4.06 -10.34 -16.94
CA ILE A 66 -3.82 -9.25 -16.00
C ILE A 66 -2.77 -9.70 -14.97
N TYR A 67 -2.01 -8.76 -14.44
CA TYR A 67 -0.90 -9.01 -13.52
C TYR A 67 -1.26 -8.47 -12.14
N ILE A 68 -0.93 -9.23 -11.09
CA ILE A 68 -1.31 -8.94 -9.72
C ILE A 68 -0.04 -8.90 -8.87
N CYS A 69 0.17 -7.80 -8.15
CA CYS A 69 1.19 -7.67 -7.12
C CYS A 69 0.48 -7.50 -5.77
N VAL A 70 0.54 -8.52 -4.92
CA VAL A 70 -0.08 -8.47 -3.59
C VAL A 70 0.90 -7.88 -2.58
N GLY A 71 0.50 -6.83 -1.87
CA GLY A 71 1.32 -6.11 -0.92
C GLY A 71 1.89 -6.97 0.19
N GLY A 72 3.17 -6.77 0.52
CA GLY A 72 3.86 -7.50 1.57
C GLY A 72 3.75 -6.81 2.94
N TYR A 73 3.50 -7.58 4.00
CA TYR A 73 3.63 -7.16 5.38
C TYR A 73 5.07 -7.32 5.85
N ALA A 74 5.68 -6.28 6.42
CA ALA A 74 7.02 -6.30 7.00
C ALA A 74 8.16 -6.81 6.09
N ASN A 75 7.96 -6.84 4.77
CA ASN A 75 8.95 -7.32 3.80
C ASN A 75 9.24 -6.37 2.63
N GLY A 76 8.55 -5.22 2.59
CA GLY A 76 8.74 -4.18 1.59
C GLY A 76 8.24 -4.51 0.18
N TYR A 77 7.62 -5.69 -0.07
CA TYR A 77 7.12 -6.04 -1.39
C TYR A 77 5.94 -5.14 -1.80
N ASN A 78 6.02 -4.57 -2.99
CA ASN A 78 5.17 -3.51 -3.54
C ASN A 78 5.08 -2.24 -2.64
N ASN A 79 6.17 -1.98 -1.92
CA ASN A 79 6.45 -0.76 -1.15
C ASN A 79 7.97 -0.58 -1.02
N LYS A 80 8.72 -0.82 -2.10
CA LYS A 80 10.17 -0.97 -2.05
C LYS A 80 10.87 0.26 -1.52
N CYS A 81 11.50 0.08 -0.36
CA CYS A 81 12.54 0.94 0.17
C CYS A 81 13.76 0.07 0.48
N ASP A 82 14.93 0.53 0.09
CA ASP A 82 16.19 -0.24 0.24
C ASP A 82 16.70 -0.33 1.70
N TYR A 83 15.91 0.17 2.67
CA TYR A 83 16.27 0.20 4.09
C TYR A 83 15.23 -0.53 4.95
N THR A 84 15.75 -1.40 5.81
CA THR A 84 14.95 -2.29 6.68
C THR A 84 15.05 -1.93 8.16
N GLY A 85 15.53 -0.73 8.49
CA GLY A 85 15.91 -0.38 9.86
C GLY A 85 14.80 0.16 10.76
N GLY A 86 13.56 0.30 10.32
CA GLY A 86 12.47 0.95 11.06
C GLY A 86 11.20 0.11 11.14
N GLY A 87 10.12 0.71 11.59
CA GLY A 87 8.77 0.16 11.44
C GLY A 87 8.37 0.18 9.97
N LEU A 88 8.35 -0.95 9.29
CA LEU A 88 8.09 -1.01 7.85
C LEU A 88 6.64 -0.68 7.51
N GLY A 89 6.42 0.08 6.44
CA GLY A 89 5.10 0.28 5.86
C GLY A 89 4.63 -0.96 5.10
N GLY A 90 3.32 -1.20 5.09
CA GLY A 90 2.69 -2.26 4.31
C GLY A 90 2.73 -1.95 2.81
N GLY A 91 2.84 -2.97 1.98
CA GLY A 91 2.80 -2.85 0.53
C GLY A 91 1.40 -2.59 -0.01
N ALA A 92 1.31 -1.90 -1.15
CA ALA A 92 0.07 -1.81 -1.90
C ALA A 92 -0.26 -3.15 -2.56
N THR A 93 -1.54 -3.45 -2.74
CA THR A 93 -1.97 -4.49 -3.68
C THR A 93 -2.43 -3.84 -4.97
N SER A 94 -1.87 -4.26 -6.10
CA SER A 94 -2.13 -3.64 -7.39
C SER A 94 -2.43 -4.64 -8.49
N ILE A 95 -3.26 -4.22 -9.44
CA ILE A 95 -3.55 -4.93 -10.68
C ILE A 95 -3.12 -4.05 -11.85
N THR A 96 -2.37 -4.65 -12.78
CA THR A 96 -1.90 -3.99 -14.01
C THR A 96 -2.31 -4.79 -15.24
N ILE A 97 -2.32 -4.10 -16.39
CA ILE A 97 -2.54 -4.68 -17.72
C ILE A 97 -1.27 -4.54 -18.54
N GLU A 98 -0.98 -5.51 -19.40
CA GLU A 98 0.15 -5.54 -20.35
C GLU A 98 1.55 -5.63 -19.71
N ILE A 99 1.75 -5.22 -18.46
CA ILE A 99 3.06 -5.25 -17.77
C ILE A 99 2.89 -5.78 -16.35
N GLY A 100 3.61 -6.85 -16.03
CA GLY A 100 3.73 -7.38 -14.67
C GLY A 100 4.95 -6.82 -13.95
N ALA A 101 4.73 -5.88 -13.02
CA ALA A 101 5.78 -5.28 -12.21
C ALA A 101 5.22 -4.68 -10.91
N GLU A 102 6.07 -4.50 -9.89
CA GLU A 102 5.72 -3.69 -8.72
C GLU A 102 5.45 -2.24 -9.15
N LEU A 103 4.57 -1.53 -8.45
CA LEU A 103 4.17 -0.15 -8.83
C LEU A 103 5.36 0.77 -9.04
N LYS A 104 6.33 0.78 -8.12
CA LYS A 104 7.51 1.65 -8.22
C LYS A 104 8.33 1.40 -9.49
N GLU A 105 8.35 0.17 -10.00
CA GLU A 105 9.11 -0.22 -11.19
C GLU A 105 8.43 0.23 -12.49
N LEU A 106 7.12 0.51 -12.46
CA LEU A 106 6.36 1.01 -13.61
C LEU A 106 6.72 2.45 -13.97
N SER A 107 7.28 3.22 -13.04
CA SER A 107 7.68 4.61 -13.27
C SER A 107 9.13 4.83 -12.86
N ASN A 108 10.05 4.65 -13.80
CA ASN A 108 11.47 4.90 -13.60
C ASN A 108 11.93 6.06 -14.49
N LYS A 109 12.20 7.23 -13.87
CA LYS A 109 12.67 8.41 -14.59
C LYS A 109 14.05 8.24 -15.22
N GLN A 110 14.92 7.41 -14.64
CA GLN A 110 16.26 7.15 -15.18
C GLN A 110 16.21 6.34 -16.47
N ASP A 111 15.24 5.44 -16.60
CA ASP A 111 15.06 4.58 -17.78
C ASP A 111 14.01 5.12 -18.76
N ASN A 112 13.53 6.35 -18.54
CA ASN A 112 12.46 6.98 -19.34
C ASN A 112 11.18 6.13 -19.43
N LYS A 113 10.92 5.31 -18.38
CA LYS A 113 9.73 4.46 -18.30
C LYS A 113 8.63 5.20 -17.54
N ASP A 114 7.48 5.35 -18.16
CA ASP A 114 6.25 5.79 -17.51
C ASP A 114 5.10 4.90 -17.99
N ASN A 115 4.86 3.82 -17.23
CA ASN A 115 3.81 2.83 -17.49
C ASN A 115 2.68 2.93 -16.46
N LYS A 116 2.50 4.09 -15.83
CA LYS A 116 1.39 4.32 -14.89
C LYS A 116 0.03 4.14 -15.54
N ASP A 117 -0.05 4.38 -16.85
CA ASP A 117 -1.24 4.15 -17.66
C ASP A 117 -1.65 2.67 -17.74
N LYS A 118 -0.78 1.74 -17.36
CA LYS A 118 -1.06 0.29 -17.31
C LYS A 118 -1.64 -0.16 -15.97
N VAL A 119 -1.63 0.70 -14.95
CA VAL A 119 -2.23 0.38 -13.65
C VAL A 119 -3.75 0.49 -13.75
N LEU A 120 -4.45 -0.57 -13.35
CA LEU A 120 -5.91 -0.67 -13.39
C LEU A 120 -6.54 -0.37 -12.03
N LEU A 121 -5.99 -0.98 -10.95
CA LEU A 121 -6.52 -0.89 -9.60
C LEU A 121 -5.39 -0.94 -8.57
N VAL A 122 -5.50 -0.16 -7.50
CA VAL A 122 -4.56 -0.16 -6.36
C VAL A 122 -5.32 -0.02 -5.06
N ALA A 123 -5.02 -0.87 -4.08
CA ALA A 123 -5.38 -0.69 -2.68
C ALA A 123 -4.15 -0.26 -1.88
N GLY A 124 -4.25 0.85 -1.15
CA GLY A 124 -3.13 1.41 -0.37
C GLY A 124 -2.78 0.58 0.86
N GLY A 125 -1.49 0.47 1.17
CA GLY A 125 -0.96 -0.15 2.38
C GLY A 125 -0.92 0.82 3.56
N GLY A 126 -0.89 0.28 4.78
CA GLY A 126 -0.78 1.05 6.02
C GLY A 126 0.65 1.49 6.33
N GLY A 127 0.82 2.61 7.02
CA GLY A 127 2.11 3.09 7.52
C GLY A 127 2.65 2.24 8.66
N GLY A 128 3.97 2.16 8.79
CA GLY A 128 4.65 1.55 9.92
C GLY A 128 4.67 2.46 11.15
N ILE A 129 5.08 1.91 12.30
CA ILE A 129 5.16 2.65 13.56
C ILE A 129 6.32 2.13 14.41
N GLU A 130 6.92 3.03 15.22
CA GLU A 130 8.00 2.66 16.13
C GLU A 130 7.74 2.99 17.60
N ARG A 131 6.90 3.96 17.91
CA ARG A 131 6.63 4.44 19.27
C ARG A 131 5.14 4.71 19.45
N PRO A 132 4.67 4.98 20.68
CA PRO A 132 3.26 5.20 20.95
C PRO A 132 2.58 6.16 19.96
N GLY A 133 1.43 5.74 19.46
CA GLY A 133 0.66 6.48 18.47
C GLY A 133 -0.15 5.57 17.56
N LYS A 134 -0.65 6.12 16.48
CA LYS A 134 -1.36 5.41 15.42
C LYS A 134 -0.79 5.79 14.06
N ALA A 135 -0.25 4.85 13.32
CA ALA A 135 0.15 5.09 11.94
C ALA A 135 -1.08 5.23 11.03
N GLY A 136 -0.92 5.96 9.95
CA GLY A 136 -1.98 6.16 8.97
C GLY A 136 -2.31 4.87 8.23
N SER A 137 -3.58 4.51 8.15
CA SER A 137 -4.04 3.36 7.37
C SER A 137 -4.04 3.66 5.87
N GLY A 138 -3.97 2.60 5.05
CA GLY A 138 -4.19 2.67 3.61
C GLY A 138 -5.55 3.33 3.33
N GLY A 139 -5.53 4.33 2.48
CA GLY A 139 -6.67 5.22 2.32
C GLY A 139 -7.57 4.89 1.13
N ARG A 140 -8.55 5.75 0.95
CA ARG A 140 -9.36 5.85 -0.26
C ARG A 140 -8.50 6.45 -1.39
N LEU A 141 -8.92 7.57 -1.95
CA LEU A 141 -8.07 8.33 -2.89
C LEU A 141 -6.91 9.05 -2.19
N GLU A 142 -6.97 9.17 -0.86
CA GLU A 142 -5.92 9.72 -0.01
C GLU A 142 -5.67 8.76 1.15
N GLY A 143 -4.40 8.47 1.43
CA GLY A 143 -3.97 7.73 2.60
C GLY A 143 -4.21 8.54 3.88
N LEU A 144 -4.32 7.86 5.03
CA LEU A 144 -4.49 8.54 6.30
C LEU A 144 -3.15 9.01 6.87
N ASP A 145 -3.17 10.11 7.61
CA ASP A 145 -2.00 10.62 8.30
C ASP A 145 -1.66 9.76 9.53
N GLY A 146 -0.39 9.69 9.86
CA GLY A 146 0.06 9.15 11.14
C GLY A 146 -0.13 10.15 12.28
N VAL A 147 -0.35 9.65 13.49
CA VAL A 147 -0.46 10.44 14.71
C VAL A 147 0.48 9.87 15.77
N SER A 148 1.54 10.60 16.11
CA SER A 148 2.44 10.23 17.21
C SER A 148 1.92 10.81 18.53
N THR A 149 1.87 9.96 19.56
CA THR A 149 1.56 10.38 20.94
C THR A 149 2.78 10.27 21.84
N TRP A 150 3.97 10.03 21.29
CA TRP A 150 5.22 9.96 22.03
C TRP A 150 5.71 11.36 22.40
N ASP A 151 5.78 11.64 23.69
CA ASP A 151 6.09 12.97 24.23
C ASP A 151 7.49 13.48 23.87
N VAL A 152 8.43 12.59 23.57
CA VAL A 152 9.82 12.95 23.27
C VAL A 152 9.96 13.48 21.84
N VAL A 153 9.33 12.82 20.86
CA VAL A 153 9.36 13.21 19.44
C VAL A 153 7.99 12.97 18.81
N GLN A 154 7.37 14.04 18.35
CA GLN A 154 6.06 13.96 17.69
C GLN A 154 6.19 13.86 16.16
N ALA A 155 7.03 12.95 15.69
CA ALA A 155 7.23 12.73 14.27
C ALA A 155 6.05 11.94 13.67
N TYR A 156 5.58 12.36 12.49
CA TYR A 156 4.53 11.66 11.77
C TYR A 156 4.70 11.81 10.26
N GLY A 157 4.16 10.87 9.50
CA GLY A 157 4.06 10.97 8.05
C GLY A 157 2.64 11.31 7.64
N THR A 158 2.47 12.12 6.60
CA THR A 158 1.13 12.33 6.02
C THR A 158 0.79 11.24 5.00
N GLY A 159 -0.49 11.06 4.73
CA GLY A 159 -0.96 10.12 3.71
C GLY A 159 -0.50 10.49 2.29
N GLY A 160 -0.40 9.50 1.42
CA GLY A 160 -0.22 9.69 -0.02
C GLY A 160 -1.51 10.17 -0.67
N THR A 161 -1.40 10.94 -1.76
CA THR A 161 -2.56 11.50 -2.48
C THR A 161 -2.65 10.94 -3.90
N GLN A 162 -3.53 11.48 -4.74
CA GLN A 162 -3.59 11.11 -6.17
C GLN A 162 -2.46 11.71 -7.00
N ASN A 163 -1.76 12.73 -6.49
CA ASN A 163 -0.81 13.51 -7.25
C ASN A 163 0.62 13.52 -6.66
N ALA A 164 0.75 13.18 -5.37
CA ALA A 164 2.02 13.24 -4.66
C ALA A 164 2.10 12.24 -3.51
N GLY A 165 3.31 11.82 -3.18
CA GLY A 165 3.61 11.09 -1.96
C GLY A 165 3.42 11.96 -0.72
N GLY A 166 3.13 11.32 0.40
CA GLY A 166 3.01 11.96 1.70
C GLY A 166 4.32 12.62 2.15
N LEU A 167 4.20 13.59 3.04
CA LEU A 167 5.34 14.33 3.59
C LEU A 167 5.91 13.59 4.81
N ASN A 168 7.24 13.58 4.91
CA ASN A 168 7.95 13.15 6.09
C ASN A 168 7.98 14.33 7.08
N ASN A 169 7.32 14.20 8.21
CA ASN A 169 7.34 15.20 9.28
C ASN A 169 8.14 14.67 10.46
N GLN A 170 9.11 15.45 10.90
CA GLN A 170 10.03 15.08 11.98
C GLN A 170 9.57 15.59 13.37
N GLY A 171 8.44 16.29 13.42
CA GLY A 171 7.95 16.88 14.65
C GLY A 171 8.99 17.83 15.29
N ASN A 172 9.23 17.64 16.59
CA ASN A 172 10.22 18.38 17.38
C ASN A 172 11.56 17.62 17.55
N ALA A 173 11.92 16.76 16.59
CA ALA A 173 13.16 15.98 16.66
C ALA A 173 14.39 16.89 16.80
N LEU A 174 15.27 16.53 17.74
CA LEU A 174 16.49 17.31 18.08
C LEU A 174 17.61 17.14 17.05
N TYR A 175 17.54 16.11 16.22
CA TYR A 175 18.60 15.76 15.26
C TYR A 175 18.16 16.07 13.83
N PRO A 176 19.05 16.65 13.01
CA PRO A 176 18.76 16.86 11.60
C PRO A 176 18.60 15.52 10.86
N ILE A 177 17.77 15.52 9.83
CA ILE A 177 17.65 14.37 8.93
C ILE A 177 18.99 14.16 8.24
N TYR A 178 19.51 12.95 8.33
CA TYR A 178 20.74 12.54 7.64
C TYR A 178 20.45 11.95 6.27
N LEU A 179 19.39 11.15 6.16
CA LEU A 179 18.97 10.48 4.95
C LEU A 179 17.46 10.55 4.82
N GLU A 180 16.96 10.95 3.67
CA GLU A 180 15.53 11.02 3.39
C GLU A 180 15.23 10.40 2.04
N TYR A 181 14.30 9.45 2.03
CA TYR A 181 13.62 9.00 0.83
C TYR A 181 12.18 9.49 0.87
N LYS A 182 11.86 10.38 -0.04
CA LYS A 182 10.50 10.92 -0.15
C LYS A 182 9.56 9.88 -0.68
N ALA A 183 8.36 9.85 -0.12
CA ALA A 183 7.27 9.05 -0.67
C ALA A 183 7.03 9.43 -2.14
N CYS A 184 6.78 8.43 -2.95
CA CYS A 184 6.59 8.59 -4.38
C CYS A 184 5.53 7.62 -4.92
N PHE A 185 5.36 7.58 -6.23
CA PHE A 185 4.53 6.59 -6.90
C PHE A 185 4.98 5.17 -6.52
N GLY A 186 4.07 4.36 -6.00
CA GLY A 186 4.29 2.97 -5.62
C GLY A 186 4.99 2.75 -4.28
N ALA A 187 5.58 3.78 -3.64
CA ALA A 187 6.39 3.57 -2.45
C ALA A 187 6.23 4.66 -1.38
N GLY A 188 6.16 4.22 -0.13
CA GLY A 188 6.18 5.08 1.04
C GLY A 188 7.57 5.67 1.30
N GLY A 189 7.57 6.83 1.97
CA GLY A 189 8.79 7.52 2.38
C GLY A 189 9.42 6.89 3.62
N ILE A 190 10.71 7.16 3.80
CA ILE A 190 11.45 6.87 5.02
C ILE A 190 12.53 7.94 5.22
N ALA A 191 12.89 8.21 6.45
CA ALA A 191 14.04 9.03 6.77
C ALA A 191 14.88 8.40 7.87
N ALA A 192 16.11 8.86 8.02
CA ALA A 192 17.00 8.45 9.10
C ALA A 192 17.70 9.65 9.70
N GLN A 193 17.94 9.61 10.99
CA GLN A 193 18.69 10.59 11.72
C GLN A 193 19.99 10.01 12.26
N ASN A 194 21.04 10.81 12.30
CA ASN A 194 22.29 10.43 12.97
C ASN A 194 22.22 10.84 14.44
N THR A 195 22.02 9.87 15.32
CA THR A 195 21.97 10.05 16.77
C THR A 195 23.33 9.86 17.44
N GLY A 196 24.36 9.47 16.65
CA GLY A 196 25.74 9.32 17.12
C GLY A 196 26.58 10.60 17.00
N THR A 197 27.88 10.46 17.19
CA THR A 197 28.86 11.51 16.98
C THR A 197 29.40 11.52 15.55
N SER A 198 30.10 12.59 15.17
CA SER A 198 30.78 12.66 13.86
C SER A 198 31.85 11.57 13.66
N THR A 199 32.42 11.06 14.75
CA THR A 199 33.44 10.01 14.74
C THR A 199 32.85 8.61 14.91
N ASN A 200 31.62 8.50 15.42
CA ASN A 200 30.87 7.24 15.55
C ASN A 200 29.41 7.49 15.20
N PRO A 201 29.06 7.57 13.90
CA PRO A 201 27.70 7.83 13.46
C PRO A 201 26.82 6.62 13.80
N HIS A 202 25.65 6.90 14.39
CA HIS A 202 24.61 5.92 14.63
C HIS A 202 23.36 6.35 13.86
N MET A 203 22.97 5.55 12.87
CA MET A 203 21.79 5.80 12.05
C MET A 203 20.57 5.20 12.73
N ASP A 204 19.61 6.04 13.05
CA ASP A 204 18.29 5.60 13.53
C ASP A 204 17.26 5.87 12.43
N PHE A 205 16.63 4.78 11.96
CA PHE A 205 15.60 4.82 10.93
C PHE A 205 14.25 4.87 11.61
N GLY A 206 13.43 5.81 11.20
CA GLY A 206 12.07 5.92 11.68
C GLY A 206 11.10 4.97 10.96
N ALA A 207 9.83 5.22 11.14
CA ALA A 207 8.78 4.44 10.50
C ALA A 207 8.65 4.78 9.00
N GLN A 208 8.46 3.75 8.17
CA GLN A 208 8.22 3.86 6.74
C GLN A 208 6.74 4.06 6.44
N GLY A 209 6.40 4.92 5.48
CA GLY A 209 5.04 5.07 4.95
C GLY A 209 4.53 3.84 4.20
N GLY A 210 3.23 3.68 4.13
CA GLY A 210 2.59 2.63 3.33
C GLY A 210 2.76 2.85 1.83
N GLY A 211 2.85 1.77 1.04
CA GLY A 211 2.81 1.80 -0.41
C GLY A 211 1.43 2.16 -0.94
N GLY A 212 1.33 2.67 -2.17
CA GLY A 212 0.04 3.07 -2.75
C GLY A 212 0.19 3.55 -4.19
N TRP A 213 -0.89 4.08 -4.78
CA TRP A 213 -0.78 4.86 -6.01
C TRP A 213 0.29 5.94 -5.83
N TYR A 214 0.20 6.68 -4.71
CA TYR A 214 1.34 7.32 -4.09
C TYR A 214 1.44 6.86 -2.65
N GLY A 215 2.65 6.61 -2.18
CA GLY A 215 2.92 6.15 -0.82
C GLY A 215 2.77 7.25 0.22
N GLY A 216 2.57 6.87 1.47
CA GLY A 216 2.56 7.74 2.64
C GLY A 216 3.95 8.21 3.04
N GLY A 217 4.03 9.32 3.75
CA GLY A 217 5.27 9.85 4.31
C GLY A 217 5.79 9.01 5.48
N GLY A 218 7.09 8.99 5.67
CA GLY A 218 7.77 8.34 6.77
C GLY A 218 8.19 9.29 7.89
N THR A 219 8.93 8.77 8.86
CA THR A 219 9.54 9.52 9.97
C THR A 219 11.03 9.24 10.06
N GLY A 220 11.81 10.14 10.66
CA GLY A 220 13.28 10.04 10.67
C GLY A 220 13.89 9.48 11.94
N LEU A 221 13.18 9.39 13.04
CA LEU A 221 13.69 8.85 14.32
C LEU A 221 12.70 7.83 14.87
N ALA A 222 11.56 8.25 15.24
CA ALA A 222 10.50 7.43 15.78
C ALA A 222 9.17 8.07 15.36
N GLY A 223 8.08 7.38 15.53
CA GLY A 223 6.78 7.97 15.30
C GLY A 223 5.88 7.11 14.41
N ALA A 224 4.88 7.74 13.85
CA ALA A 224 3.78 7.11 13.11
C ALA A 224 3.80 7.56 11.65
N ALA A 225 4.07 6.66 10.72
CA ALA A 225 4.11 6.97 9.29
C ALA A 225 2.69 7.06 8.68
N GLY A 226 2.56 7.72 7.54
CA GLY A 226 1.31 7.83 6.79
C GLY A 226 1.00 6.60 5.94
N GLY A 227 -0.27 6.39 5.62
CA GLY A 227 -0.74 5.34 4.71
C GLY A 227 -0.64 5.73 3.23
N GLY A 228 -0.65 4.74 2.34
CA GLY A 228 -0.69 4.94 0.90
C GLY A 228 -2.11 5.20 0.37
N SER A 229 -2.21 5.87 -0.77
CA SER A 229 -3.48 6.11 -1.46
C SER A 229 -3.87 4.95 -2.36
N SER A 230 -5.18 4.72 -2.52
CA SER A 230 -5.75 3.80 -3.50
C SER A 230 -5.98 4.49 -4.85
N TYR A 231 -6.22 3.69 -5.90
CA TYR A 231 -6.45 4.20 -7.25
C TYR A 231 -7.31 3.24 -8.07
N GLY A 232 -8.10 3.79 -8.98
CA GLY A 232 -8.80 3.03 -10.01
C GLY A 232 -8.83 3.80 -11.32
N LYS A 233 -8.45 3.14 -12.42
CA LYS A 233 -8.47 3.73 -13.77
C LYS A 233 -9.88 3.76 -14.32
N THR A 234 -10.69 4.69 -13.85
CA THR A 234 -12.13 4.79 -14.14
C THR A 234 -12.47 4.83 -15.64
N SER A 235 -11.54 5.27 -16.49
CA SER A 235 -11.72 5.25 -17.95
C SER A 235 -11.73 3.86 -18.58
N LEU A 236 -11.22 2.84 -17.88
CA LEU A 236 -11.22 1.43 -18.32
C LEU A 236 -12.17 0.56 -17.50
N LEU A 237 -12.47 0.96 -16.26
CA LEU A 237 -13.37 0.21 -15.38
C LEU A 237 -14.83 0.35 -15.82
N VAL A 238 -15.65 -0.61 -15.45
CA VAL A 238 -17.10 -0.51 -15.63
C VAL A 238 -17.60 0.73 -14.88
N LYS A 239 -18.44 1.52 -15.54
CA LYS A 239 -18.94 2.77 -14.99
C LYS A 239 -19.55 2.57 -13.60
N ASP A 240 -19.22 3.47 -12.67
CA ASP A 240 -19.73 3.53 -11.29
C ASP A 240 -19.42 2.26 -10.43
N SER A 241 -18.52 1.38 -10.89
CA SER A 241 -18.13 0.16 -10.16
C SER A 241 -16.96 0.37 -9.18
N PHE A 242 -16.20 1.47 -9.31
CA PHE A 242 -15.02 1.72 -8.49
C PHE A 242 -15.41 2.17 -7.07
N VAL A 243 -14.94 1.43 -6.08
CA VAL A 243 -15.18 1.66 -4.65
C VAL A 243 -13.86 1.58 -3.90
N THR A 244 -13.69 2.43 -2.91
CA THR A 244 -12.55 2.38 -1.97
C THR A 244 -13.02 2.57 -0.54
N ILE A 245 -12.39 1.84 0.40
CA ILE A 245 -12.60 1.97 1.84
C ILE A 245 -11.22 2.08 2.49
N ASP A 246 -11.04 3.03 3.39
CA ASP A 246 -9.80 3.15 4.14
C ASP A 246 -9.72 2.11 5.27
N GLY A 247 -8.50 1.84 5.74
CA GLY A 247 -8.24 0.81 6.73
C GLY A 247 -8.75 1.09 8.14
N ASP A 248 -9.38 2.23 8.39
CA ASP A 248 -10.01 2.55 9.69
C ASP A 248 -11.51 2.21 9.71
N HIS A 249 -12.06 1.75 8.58
CA HIS A 249 -13.48 1.43 8.42
C HIS A 249 -13.73 -0.04 8.12
N GLU A 250 -14.98 -0.47 8.36
CA GLU A 250 -15.43 -1.82 8.01
C GLU A 250 -15.44 -2.00 6.48
N MET A 251 -14.88 -3.11 6.02
CA MET A 251 -14.75 -3.49 4.62
C MET A 251 -15.00 -4.99 4.45
N PRO A 252 -15.26 -5.47 3.21
CA PRO A 252 -15.27 -6.91 2.93
C PRO A 252 -13.94 -7.56 3.35
N SER A 253 -13.98 -8.80 3.87
CA SER A 253 -12.78 -9.60 4.13
C SER A 253 -12.51 -10.53 2.95
N PRO A 254 -11.24 -10.71 2.53
CA PRO A 254 -10.89 -11.64 1.44
C PRO A 254 -11.23 -13.09 1.77
N TYR A 255 -11.44 -13.39 3.05
CA TYR A 255 -11.79 -14.72 3.56
C TYR A 255 -13.30 -14.90 3.81
N GLY A 256 -14.11 -13.92 3.46
CA GLY A 256 -15.55 -13.88 3.66
C GLY A 256 -15.97 -13.10 4.92
N GLY A 257 -17.18 -12.54 4.91
CA GLY A 257 -17.65 -11.62 5.92
C GLY A 257 -17.04 -10.23 5.83
N THR A 258 -16.89 -9.55 6.96
CA THR A 258 -16.31 -8.20 7.05
C THR A 258 -15.17 -8.14 8.07
N GLU A 259 -14.30 -7.14 7.93
CA GLU A 259 -13.22 -6.81 8.85
C GLU A 259 -13.05 -5.29 8.93
N THR A 260 -12.45 -4.77 10.01
CA THR A 260 -12.07 -3.36 10.11
C THR A 260 -10.62 -3.22 9.71
N GLY A 261 -10.39 -2.68 8.51
CA GLY A 261 -9.07 -2.61 7.90
C GLY A 261 -8.41 -3.97 7.70
N HIS A 262 -7.51 -4.07 6.75
CA HIS A 262 -6.84 -5.33 6.46
C HIS A 262 -5.52 -5.48 7.22
N SER A 263 -5.34 -6.59 7.93
CA SER A 263 -4.15 -6.89 8.75
C SER A 263 -3.28 -7.96 8.09
N GLY A 264 -1.96 -7.81 8.21
CA GLY A 264 -1.00 -8.74 7.64
C GLY A 264 -0.66 -8.42 6.17
N HIS A 265 -0.38 -9.46 5.39
CA HIS A 265 -0.17 -9.34 3.95
C HIS A 265 -1.46 -8.91 3.26
N GLY A 266 -1.33 -8.15 2.18
CA GLY A 266 -2.48 -7.84 1.33
C GLY A 266 -3.11 -9.09 0.70
N ALA A 267 -4.20 -8.87 -0.04
CA ALA A 267 -4.89 -9.91 -0.79
C ALA A 267 -5.46 -9.36 -2.10
N CYS A 268 -5.72 -10.23 -3.04
CA CYS A 268 -6.52 -9.93 -4.23
C CYS A 268 -7.54 -11.03 -4.47
N VAL A 269 -8.80 -10.65 -4.74
CA VAL A 269 -9.86 -11.59 -5.14
C VAL A 269 -10.37 -11.18 -6.51
N ILE A 270 -10.45 -12.17 -7.41
CA ILE A 270 -11.05 -12.03 -8.73
C ILE A 270 -12.27 -12.95 -8.80
N SER A 271 -13.42 -12.41 -9.12
CA SER A 271 -14.64 -13.20 -9.27
C SER A 271 -15.34 -12.94 -10.60
N TRP A 272 -15.94 -13.97 -11.18
CA TRP A 272 -16.66 -13.91 -12.45
C TRP A 272 -17.73 -14.99 -12.56
N PHE A 273 -18.66 -14.83 -13.47
CA PHE A 273 -19.68 -15.82 -13.75
C PHE A 273 -19.33 -16.62 -14.99
N LEU A 274 -19.32 -17.94 -14.86
CA LEU A 274 -19.30 -18.84 -16.01
C LEU A 274 -20.72 -18.90 -16.62
N LYS A 275 -20.83 -18.63 -17.92
CA LYS A 275 -22.01 -18.97 -18.68
C LYS A 275 -21.96 -20.49 -18.97
N GLN A 276 -22.88 -21.24 -18.43
CA GLN A 276 -23.12 -22.63 -18.84
C GLN A 276 -23.79 -22.64 -20.19
#